data_88583fdbbfeb0f438ecdda2c248c4d3d
#
_entry.id   88583fdbbfeb0f438ecdda2c248c4d3d
#
_cell.length_a   1.000
_cell.length_b   1.000
_cell.length_c   1.000
_cell.angle_alpha   90.00
_cell.angle_beta   90.00
_cell.angle_gamma   90.00
#
_symmetry.space_group_name_H-M   'P 1'
#
loop_
_entity.id
_entity.type
_entity.pdbx_description
1 polymer ?
#
loop_
_entity_poly.entity_id
_entity_poly.type
_entity_poly.pdbx_seq_one_letter_code
_entity_poly.pdbx_strand_id
1 'polypeptide(L)'
;MKSLCLTALAVLAATPALAMDLKSTDVAQGTSFPVNEICARYGGGDVSPALSWSGVPSNAQSLAITVFDPDAGSDGWWHWVVVDIPAKTTALAQGVGTGKLPDGARHLENSNGNAGYHGPCPPAGSGVHHYQITLWALGEKPALEANVRPADAGAYLEKHAIAKARLTPVYLKEK
;
A
#
# COMPACT_ATOMS: atom_id res chain seq x y z
N MET A 1 -20.24 60.71 23.41
CA MET A 1 -19.37 59.59 23.76
C MET A 1 -19.59 58.52 22.73
N LYS A 2 -18.65 58.30 21.78
CA LYS A 2 -18.75 57.28 20.70
C LYS A 2 -17.94 56.06 21.16
N SER A 3 -18.64 54.96 21.44
CA SER A 3 -18.00 53.68 21.81
C SER A 3 -17.48 53.01 20.55
N LEU A 4 -16.16 52.81 20.45
CA LEU A 4 -15.52 52.01 19.41
C LEU A 4 -15.58 50.53 19.85
N CYS A 5 -16.40 49.70 19.16
CA CYS A 5 -16.31 48.24 19.28
C CYS A 5 -15.16 47.73 18.42
N LEU A 6 -14.07 47.27 19.04
CA LEU A 6 -13.01 46.53 18.38
C LEU A 6 -13.48 45.06 18.21
N THR A 7 -13.81 44.66 17.00
CA THR A 7 -14.00 43.26 16.64
C THR A 7 -12.63 42.63 16.39
N ALA A 8 -12.20 41.77 17.32
CA ALA A 8 -11.01 40.95 17.13
C ALA A 8 -11.29 39.81 16.12
N LEU A 9 -10.66 39.86 14.95
CA LEU A 9 -10.69 38.81 13.95
C LEU A 9 -9.73 37.69 14.39
N ALA A 10 -10.26 36.57 14.86
CA ALA A 10 -9.46 35.39 15.15
C ALA A 10 -9.02 34.71 13.84
N VAL A 11 -7.75 34.84 13.49
CA VAL A 11 -7.15 34.10 12.37
C VAL A 11 -6.92 32.63 12.83
N LEU A 12 -7.76 31.70 12.42
CA LEU A 12 -7.48 30.29 12.56
C LEU A 12 -6.30 29.93 11.64
N ALA A 13 -5.13 29.69 12.23
CA ALA A 13 -4.00 29.11 11.53
C ALA A 13 -4.32 27.65 11.23
N ALA A 14 -4.60 27.33 9.95
CA ALA A 14 -4.70 25.95 9.49
C ALA A 14 -3.29 25.32 9.59
N THR A 15 -3.10 24.38 10.50
CA THR A 15 -1.89 23.55 10.52
C THR A 15 -1.86 22.72 9.23
N PRO A 16 -0.75 22.71 8.47
CA PRO A 16 -0.66 21.87 7.30
C PRO A 16 -0.83 20.41 7.73
N ALA A 17 -1.80 19.70 7.13
CA ALA A 17 -1.91 18.27 7.31
C ALA A 17 -0.62 17.64 6.76
N LEU A 18 0.12 16.88 7.60
CA LEU A 18 1.26 16.11 7.13
C LEU A 18 0.76 15.14 6.07
N ALA A 19 1.39 15.15 4.90
CA ALA A 19 1.13 14.15 3.86
C ALA A 19 1.46 12.75 4.40
N MET A 20 0.67 11.75 4.00
CA MET A 20 1.02 10.36 4.28
C MET A 20 2.37 10.01 3.68
N ASP A 21 3.20 9.31 4.43
CA ASP A 21 4.50 8.81 4.01
C ASP A 21 4.56 7.29 4.21
N LEU A 22 5.13 6.56 3.22
CA LEU A 22 5.32 5.11 3.24
C LEU A 22 6.79 4.79 3.02
N LYS A 23 7.36 3.99 3.92
CA LYS A 23 8.76 3.58 3.91
C LYS A 23 8.89 2.07 4.09
N SER A 24 10.03 1.57 3.65
CA SER A 24 10.50 0.22 3.96
C SER A 24 11.96 0.26 4.39
N THR A 25 12.37 -0.69 5.23
CA THR A 25 13.80 -0.95 5.52
C THR A 25 14.44 -1.85 4.47
N ASP A 26 13.64 -2.52 3.66
CA ASP A 26 14.09 -3.59 2.78
C ASP A 26 14.19 -3.11 1.33
N VAL A 27 13.27 -2.23 0.90
CA VAL A 27 13.20 -1.67 -0.45
C VAL A 27 13.05 -0.15 -0.42
N ALA A 28 13.52 0.52 -1.47
CA ALA A 28 13.37 1.95 -1.62
C ALA A 28 12.89 2.30 -3.05
N GLN A 29 12.52 3.55 -3.26
CA GLN A 29 12.12 4.06 -4.57
C GLN A 29 13.19 3.78 -5.61
N GLY A 30 12.85 3.01 -6.67
CA GLY A 30 13.73 2.66 -7.78
C GLY A 30 14.84 1.65 -7.45
N THR A 31 14.89 1.10 -6.22
CA THR A 31 15.86 0.04 -5.88
C THR A 31 15.32 -1.34 -6.17
N SER A 32 16.21 -2.30 -6.43
CA SER A 32 15.82 -3.69 -6.65
C SER A 32 15.39 -4.37 -5.36
N PHE A 33 14.46 -5.33 -5.48
CA PHE A 33 14.09 -6.19 -4.35
C PHE A 33 15.26 -7.07 -3.91
N PRO A 34 15.43 -7.31 -2.59
CA PRO A 34 16.32 -8.33 -2.07
C PRO A 34 15.83 -9.74 -2.45
N VAL A 35 16.78 -10.70 -2.53
CA VAL A 35 16.49 -12.05 -3.04
C VAL A 35 15.39 -12.78 -2.27
N ASN A 36 15.32 -12.60 -0.94
CA ASN A 36 14.28 -13.25 -0.12
C ASN A 36 12.86 -12.76 -0.42
N GLU A 37 12.71 -11.60 -1.04
CA GLU A 37 11.41 -10.99 -1.33
C GLU A 37 10.89 -11.26 -2.74
N ILE A 38 11.75 -11.74 -3.67
CA ILE A 38 11.31 -12.17 -5.00
C ILE A 38 10.66 -13.56 -4.95
N CYS A 39 10.05 -13.98 -6.05
CA CYS A 39 9.36 -15.27 -6.13
C CYS A 39 10.28 -16.47 -5.96
N ALA A 40 9.74 -17.54 -5.39
CA ALA A 40 10.45 -18.82 -5.19
C ALA A 40 11.00 -19.41 -6.50
N ARG A 41 10.33 -19.17 -7.64
CA ARG A 41 10.79 -19.59 -8.97
C ARG A 41 12.20 -19.07 -9.31
N TYR A 42 12.59 -17.92 -8.79
CA TYR A 42 13.90 -17.29 -9.02
C TYR A 42 14.83 -17.39 -7.82
N GLY A 43 14.54 -18.33 -6.91
CA GLY A 43 15.35 -18.58 -5.72
C GLY A 43 15.01 -17.67 -4.54
N GLY A 44 13.91 -16.93 -4.62
CA GLY A 44 13.41 -16.10 -3.54
C GLY A 44 12.58 -16.87 -2.52
N GLY A 45 12.03 -16.17 -1.57
CA GLY A 45 11.23 -16.72 -0.48
C GLY A 45 9.79 -16.24 -0.46
N ASP A 46 9.36 -15.43 -1.43
CA ASP A 46 8.04 -14.77 -1.41
C ASP A 46 7.79 -14.03 -0.07
N VAL A 47 8.85 -13.48 0.53
CA VAL A 47 8.78 -12.75 1.80
C VAL A 47 8.32 -11.31 1.52
N SER A 48 7.22 -10.88 2.10
CA SER A 48 6.77 -9.50 1.93
C SER A 48 7.70 -8.52 2.65
N PRO A 49 7.98 -7.33 2.09
CA PRO A 49 8.82 -6.32 2.73
C PRO A 49 8.23 -5.81 4.04
N ALA A 50 9.09 -5.39 4.97
CA ALA A 50 8.68 -4.60 6.11
C ALA A 50 8.24 -3.22 5.62
N LEU A 51 7.09 -2.76 6.11
CA LEU A 51 6.53 -1.46 5.75
C LEU A 51 6.25 -0.64 7.01
N SER A 52 6.50 0.66 6.94
CA SER A 52 6.16 1.61 8.00
C SER A 52 5.62 2.90 7.41
N TRP A 53 4.76 3.59 8.14
CA TRP A 53 4.13 4.79 7.64
C TRP A 53 3.79 5.81 8.72
N SER A 54 3.56 7.03 8.30
CA SER A 54 3.15 8.15 9.14
C SER A 54 2.18 9.07 8.40
N GLY A 55 1.63 10.06 9.09
CA GLY A 55 0.76 11.06 8.47
C GLY A 55 -0.63 10.54 8.05
N VAL A 56 -1.09 9.42 8.64
CA VAL A 56 -2.44 8.91 8.40
C VAL A 56 -3.46 9.96 8.86
N PRO A 57 -4.44 10.35 8.01
CA PRO A 57 -5.47 11.28 8.38
C PRO A 57 -6.25 10.83 9.63
N SER A 58 -6.55 11.76 10.54
CA SER A 58 -7.25 11.45 11.79
C SER A 58 -8.67 10.94 11.60
N ASN A 59 -9.29 11.20 10.44
CA ASN A 59 -10.60 10.69 10.05
C ASN A 59 -10.54 9.35 9.31
N ALA A 60 -9.34 8.74 9.14
CA ALA A 60 -9.23 7.39 8.61
C ALA A 60 -9.80 6.37 9.60
N GLN A 61 -10.64 5.46 9.09
CA GLN A 61 -11.23 4.36 9.86
C GLN A 61 -10.55 3.03 9.55
N SER A 62 -9.95 2.91 8.36
CA SER A 62 -9.28 1.69 7.89
C SER A 62 -8.13 2.05 6.98
N LEU A 63 -7.14 1.14 6.91
CA LEU A 63 -6.05 1.20 5.94
C LEU A 63 -6.07 -0.04 5.06
N ALA A 64 -5.43 0.09 3.87
CA ALA A 64 -5.15 -1.04 3.00
C ALA A 64 -3.73 -0.92 2.43
N ILE A 65 -3.13 -2.06 2.07
CA ILE A 65 -1.86 -2.14 1.34
C ILE A 65 -2.10 -2.92 0.06
N THR A 66 -1.54 -2.42 -1.03
CA THR A 66 -1.48 -3.15 -2.30
C THR A 66 -0.07 -3.14 -2.86
N VAL A 67 0.29 -4.22 -3.57
CA VAL A 67 1.48 -4.28 -4.43
C VAL A 67 1.01 -4.62 -5.84
N PHE A 68 1.22 -3.71 -6.76
CA PHE A 68 0.76 -3.81 -8.14
C PHE A 68 1.91 -3.57 -9.12
N ASP A 69 2.04 -4.44 -10.12
CA ASP A 69 2.99 -4.35 -11.22
C ASP A 69 2.23 -3.93 -12.50
N PRO A 70 2.33 -2.67 -12.94
CA PRO A 70 1.68 -2.20 -14.16
C PRO A 70 2.38 -2.68 -15.44
N ASP A 71 3.61 -3.19 -15.35
CA ASP A 71 4.42 -3.62 -16.50
C ASP A 71 4.15 -5.08 -16.90
N ALA A 72 3.34 -5.79 -16.12
CA ALA A 72 2.99 -7.19 -16.36
C ALA A 72 1.78 -7.33 -17.31
N GLY A 73 2.01 -7.06 -18.59
CA GLY A 73 0.96 -7.13 -19.64
C GLY A 73 -0.02 -5.97 -19.61
N SER A 74 -1.14 -6.09 -20.32
CA SER A 74 -2.12 -5.01 -20.50
C SER A 74 -2.89 -4.65 -19.23
N ASP A 75 -3.11 -5.62 -18.35
CA ASP A 75 -3.96 -5.48 -17.15
C ASP A 75 -3.13 -5.32 -15.86
N GLY A 76 -1.79 -5.40 -15.98
CA GLY A 76 -0.88 -5.44 -14.85
C GLY A 76 -1.06 -6.71 -14.01
N TRP A 77 -0.38 -6.75 -12.85
CA TRP A 77 -0.41 -7.90 -11.95
C TRP A 77 -0.43 -7.47 -10.50
N TRP A 78 -1.40 -7.99 -9.74
CA TRP A 78 -1.54 -7.72 -8.31
C TRP A 78 -0.80 -8.78 -7.51
N HIS A 79 0.27 -8.38 -6.85
CA HIS A 79 1.13 -9.24 -6.04
C HIS A 79 0.64 -9.41 -4.62
N TRP A 80 -0.07 -8.40 -4.10
CA TRP A 80 -0.57 -8.41 -2.73
C TRP A 80 -1.73 -7.43 -2.57
N VAL A 81 -2.76 -7.84 -1.83
CA VAL A 81 -3.88 -6.97 -1.44
C VAL A 81 -4.23 -7.28 0.01
N VAL A 82 -4.10 -6.30 0.88
CA VAL A 82 -4.50 -6.36 2.31
C VAL A 82 -5.48 -5.25 2.57
N VAL A 83 -6.58 -5.58 3.21
CA VAL A 83 -7.62 -4.62 3.61
C VAL A 83 -7.95 -4.75 5.09
N ASP A 84 -8.78 -3.83 5.58
CA ASP A 84 -9.24 -3.82 6.97
C ASP A 84 -8.11 -3.66 8.01
N ILE A 85 -6.95 -3.09 7.60
CA ILE A 85 -5.88 -2.77 8.54
C ILE A 85 -6.39 -1.67 9.48
N PRO A 86 -6.34 -1.86 10.82
CA PRO A 86 -6.76 -0.83 11.77
C PRO A 86 -6.03 0.50 11.54
N ALA A 87 -6.76 1.62 11.53
CA ALA A 87 -6.19 2.96 11.24
C ALA A 87 -5.06 3.37 12.19
N LYS A 88 -5.00 2.81 13.41
CA LYS A 88 -3.94 3.03 14.39
C LYS A 88 -2.64 2.25 14.10
N THR A 89 -2.66 1.32 13.15
CA THR A 89 -1.47 0.56 12.75
C THR A 89 -0.49 1.50 12.05
N THR A 90 0.79 1.38 12.36
CA THR A 90 1.86 2.22 11.79
C THR A 90 2.91 1.43 11.02
N ALA A 91 2.82 0.10 11.04
CA ALA A 91 3.78 -0.77 10.37
C ALA A 91 3.21 -2.16 10.10
N LEU A 92 3.77 -2.83 9.11
CA LEU A 92 3.69 -4.27 8.87
C LEU A 92 5.11 -4.85 8.92
N ALA A 93 5.32 -5.90 9.70
CA ALA A 93 6.61 -6.57 9.77
C ALA A 93 6.94 -7.31 8.46
N GLN A 94 8.21 -7.55 8.19
CA GLN A 94 8.63 -8.40 7.09
C GLN A 94 8.00 -9.80 7.21
N GLY A 95 7.57 -10.37 6.10
CA GLY A 95 7.03 -11.74 6.03
C GLY A 95 5.56 -11.89 6.44
N VAL A 96 4.86 -10.83 6.85
CA VAL A 96 3.41 -10.93 7.17
C VAL A 96 2.55 -11.21 5.94
N GLY A 97 3.10 -11.10 4.74
CA GLY A 97 2.40 -11.37 3.48
C GLY A 97 1.88 -12.80 3.35
N THR A 98 2.48 -13.75 4.05
CA THR A 98 2.02 -15.15 4.19
C THR A 98 1.81 -15.52 5.66
N GLY A 99 1.95 -14.55 6.56
CA GLY A 99 1.89 -14.72 8.00
C GLY A 99 0.66 -14.05 8.63
N LYS A 100 0.78 -13.82 9.94
CA LYS A 100 -0.28 -13.19 10.72
C LYS A 100 -0.29 -11.67 10.51
N LEU A 101 -1.40 -11.16 10.02
CA LEU A 101 -1.71 -9.73 9.94
C LEU A 101 -2.14 -9.14 11.30
N PRO A 102 -2.16 -7.81 11.46
CA PRO A 102 -2.83 -7.13 12.56
C PRO A 102 -4.28 -7.59 12.71
N ASP A 103 -4.78 -7.66 13.95
CA ASP A 103 -6.13 -8.12 14.23
C ASP A 103 -7.18 -7.30 13.44
N GLY A 104 -8.05 -8.01 12.74
CA GLY A 104 -9.07 -7.45 11.87
C GLY A 104 -8.65 -7.26 10.41
N ALA A 105 -7.34 -7.19 10.12
CA ALA A 105 -6.85 -7.13 8.74
C ALA A 105 -6.96 -8.51 8.06
N ARG A 106 -7.13 -8.50 6.74
CA ARG A 106 -7.25 -9.73 5.95
C ARG A 106 -6.58 -9.59 4.59
N HIS A 107 -6.04 -10.69 4.12
CA HIS A 107 -5.62 -10.81 2.73
C HIS A 107 -6.83 -11.00 1.81
N LEU A 108 -6.78 -10.37 0.64
CA LEU A 108 -7.59 -10.74 -0.51
C LEU A 108 -6.75 -11.56 -1.48
N GLU A 109 -7.40 -12.18 -2.46
CA GLU A 109 -6.69 -12.90 -3.52
C GLU A 109 -5.80 -11.94 -4.33
N ASN A 110 -4.63 -12.43 -4.70
CA ASN A 110 -3.73 -11.80 -5.66
C ASN A 110 -4.02 -12.34 -7.08
N SER A 111 -3.28 -11.87 -8.09
CA SER A 111 -3.49 -12.32 -9.48
C SER A 111 -3.14 -13.81 -9.73
N ASN A 112 -2.49 -14.50 -8.77
CA ASN A 112 -2.31 -15.94 -8.81
C ASN A 112 -3.52 -16.72 -8.25
N GLY A 113 -4.56 -16.04 -7.76
CA GLY A 113 -5.71 -16.67 -7.08
C GLY A 113 -5.41 -17.14 -5.66
N ASN A 114 -4.37 -16.62 -5.03
CA ASN A 114 -3.99 -16.94 -3.65
C ASN A 114 -4.12 -15.73 -2.75
N ALA A 115 -4.58 -15.93 -1.52
CA ALA A 115 -4.53 -14.90 -0.50
C ALA A 115 -3.09 -14.74 0.03
N GLY A 116 -2.54 -13.53 -0.05
CA GLY A 116 -1.19 -13.24 0.44
C GLY A 116 -0.28 -12.58 -0.57
N TYR A 117 0.99 -12.42 -0.17
CA TYR A 117 2.04 -11.82 -1.00
C TYR A 117 2.65 -12.86 -1.94
N HIS A 118 2.87 -12.45 -3.20
CA HIS A 118 3.72 -13.14 -4.17
C HIS A 118 4.80 -12.19 -4.64
N GLY A 119 6.04 -12.62 -4.57
CA GLY A 119 7.19 -11.78 -4.91
C GLY A 119 7.30 -11.44 -6.41
N PRO A 120 8.10 -10.44 -6.77
CA PRO A 120 8.46 -10.14 -8.16
C PRO A 120 8.89 -11.38 -8.94
N CYS A 121 8.23 -11.62 -10.09
CA CYS A 121 8.45 -12.81 -10.91
C CYS A 121 8.31 -12.53 -12.44
N PRO A 122 8.89 -11.42 -12.96
CA PRO A 122 8.72 -11.05 -14.34
C PRO A 122 9.39 -12.07 -15.25
N PRO A 123 8.92 -12.28 -16.51
CA PRO A 123 9.59 -13.13 -17.47
C PRO A 123 11.04 -12.66 -17.72
N ALA A 124 11.97 -13.60 -17.87
CA ALA A 124 13.35 -13.25 -18.17
C ALA A 124 13.44 -12.44 -19.48
N GLY A 125 14.11 -11.29 -19.43
CA GLY A 125 14.28 -10.39 -20.55
C GLY A 125 13.06 -9.52 -20.90
N SER A 126 12.02 -9.46 -20.06
CA SER A 126 10.85 -8.57 -20.25
C SER A 126 11.13 -7.09 -19.96
N GLY A 127 12.31 -6.79 -19.42
CA GLY A 127 12.67 -5.43 -19.00
C GLY A 127 12.53 -5.22 -17.50
N VAL A 128 12.67 -3.96 -17.09
CA VAL A 128 12.47 -3.55 -15.70
C VAL A 128 10.97 -3.48 -15.40
N HIS A 129 10.54 -4.11 -14.33
CA HIS A 129 9.18 -4.02 -13.80
C HIS A 129 9.15 -3.14 -12.55
N HIS A 130 8.10 -2.34 -12.41
CA HIS A 130 7.88 -1.39 -11.32
C HIS A 130 6.77 -1.89 -10.40
N TYR A 131 7.09 -2.07 -9.12
CA TYR A 131 6.14 -2.62 -8.15
C TYR A 131 5.59 -1.49 -7.27
N GLN A 132 4.38 -1.06 -7.57
CA GLN A 132 3.71 0.02 -6.82
C GLN A 132 3.19 -0.49 -5.50
N ILE A 133 3.97 -0.34 -4.42
CA ILE A 133 3.51 -0.57 -3.05
C ILE A 133 2.73 0.67 -2.63
N THR A 134 1.42 0.54 -2.41
CA THR A 134 0.57 1.68 -2.07
C THR A 134 -0.14 1.43 -0.74
N LEU A 135 0.01 2.39 0.18
CA LEU A 135 -0.80 2.51 1.39
C LEU A 135 -2.01 3.39 1.09
N TRP A 136 -3.19 2.90 1.41
CA TRP A 136 -4.46 3.58 1.24
C TRP A 136 -5.05 3.89 2.62
N ALA A 137 -5.50 5.12 2.85
CA ALA A 137 -6.31 5.48 4.01
C ALA A 137 -7.76 5.66 3.57
N LEU A 138 -8.69 5.04 4.28
CA LEU A 138 -10.11 5.00 3.96
C LEU A 138 -10.90 5.64 5.09
N GLY A 139 -11.90 6.48 4.75
CA GLY A 139 -12.83 7.08 5.71
C GLY A 139 -13.88 6.12 6.25
N GLU A 140 -13.86 4.87 5.76
CA GLU A 140 -14.76 3.79 6.16
C GLU A 140 -14.04 2.44 6.11
N LYS A 141 -14.63 1.41 6.68
CA LYS A 141 -14.15 0.04 6.48
C LYS A 141 -14.64 -0.45 5.10
N PRO A 142 -13.76 -0.95 4.21
CA PRO A 142 -14.15 -1.37 2.88
C PRO A 142 -15.11 -2.58 2.92
N ALA A 143 -16.21 -2.50 2.19
CA ALA A 143 -17.16 -3.59 2.00
C ALA A 143 -16.72 -4.46 0.81
N LEU A 144 -15.56 -5.12 0.94
CA LEU A 144 -15.01 -6.01 -0.11
C LEU A 144 -15.16 -7.47 0.32
N GLU A 145 -15.70 -8.29 -0.58
CA GLU A 145 -15.79 -9.73 -0.39
C GLU A 145 -14.40 -10.41 -0.46
N ALA A 146 -14.26 -11.58 0.16
CA ALA A 146 -12.98 -12.29 0.18
C ALA A 146 -12.48 -12.71 -1.20
N ASN A 147 -13.40 -13.00 -2.11
CA ASN A 147 -13.15 -13.45 -3.49
C ASN A 147 -13.29 -12.33 -4.54
N VAL A 148 -13.29 -11.05 -4.11
CA VAL A 148 -13.29 -9.94 -5.06
C VAL A 148 -12.05 -10.01 -5.94
N ARG A 149 -12.20 -9.75 -7.25
CA ARG A 149 -11.05 -9.71 -8.15
C ARG A 149 -10.06 -8.61 -7.71
N PRO A 150 -8.74 -8.89 -7.73
CA PRO A 150 -7.74 -7.91 -7.28
C PRO A 150 -7.86 -6.54 -7.97
N ALA A 151 -8.17 -6.53 -9.27
CA ALA A 151 -8.37 -5.30 -10.04
C ALA A 151 -9.59 -4.48 -9.55
N ASP A 152 -10.69 -5.15 -9.19
CA ASP A 152 -11.88 -4.50 -8.65
C ASP A 152 -11.62 -3.95 -7.23
N ALA A 153 -10.87 -4.69 -6.42
CA ALA A 153 -10.40 -4.21 -5.13
C ALA A 153 -9.52 -2.96 -5.28
N GLY A 154 -8.57 -2.97 -6.22
CA GLY A 154 -7.73 -1.80 -6.53
C GLY A 154 -8.56 -0.60 -6.99
N ALA A 155 -9.53 -0.80 -7.88
CA ALA A 155 -10.43 0.26 -8.35
C ALA A 155 -11.29 0.83 -7.22
N TYR A 156 -11.78 -0.04 -6.32
CA TYR A 156 -12.51 0.39 -5.12
C TYR A 156 -11.62 1.28 -4.23
N LEU A 157 -10.40 0.82 -3.92
CA LEU A 157 -9.46 1.56 -3.08
C LEU A 157 -9.11 2.92 -3.69
N GLU A 158 -8.84 2.98 -5.00
CA GLU A 158 -8.54 4.24 -5.69
C GLU A 158 -9.72 5.24 -5.59
N LYS A 159 -10.95 4.76 -5.68
CA LYS A 159 -12.17 5.58 -5.64
C LYS A 159 -12.49 6.10 -4.23
N HIS A 160 -12.22 5.29 -3.19
CA HIS A 160 -12.69 5.54 -1.82
C HIS A 160 -11.59 6.03 -0.87
N ALA A 161 -10.33 6.06 -1.32
CA ALA A 161 -9.23 6.55 -0.50
C ALA A 161 -9.36 8.06 -0.23
N ILE A 162 -9.22 8.44 1.04
CA ILE A 162 -9.13 9.84 1.48
C ILE A 162 -7.69 10.36 1.45
N ALA A 163 -6.71 9.45 1.48
CA ALA A 163 -5.29 9.73 1.27
C ALA A 163 -4.56 8.46 0.81
N LYS A 164 -3.42 8.63 0.15
CA LYS A 164 -2.53 7.51 -0.22
C LYS A 164 -1.07 7.94 -0.21
N ALA A 165 -0.18 6.96 0.05
CA ALA A 165 1.27 7.09 -0.11
C ALA A 165 1.79 5.91 -0.93
N ARG A 166 2.86 6.11 -1.70
CA ARG A 166 3.39 5.07 -2.60
C ARG A 166 4.90 5.01 -2.53
N LEU A 167 5.42 3.79 -2.58
CA LEU A 167 6.81 3.43 -2.75
C LEU A 167 6.90 2.48 -3.96
N THR A 168 7.85 2.73 -4.87
CA THR A 168 7.93 1.94 -6.11
C THR A 168 9.35 1.38 -6.29
N PRO A 169 9.67 0.24 -5.66
CA PRO A 169 10.86 -0.53 -6.00
C PRO A 169 10.71 -1.19 -7.37
N VAL A 170 11.81 -1.71 -7.90
CA VAL A 170 11.87 -2.33 -9.22
C VAL A 170 12.44 -3.74 -9.15
N TYR A 171 12.22 -4.54 -10.20
CA TYR A 171 12.94 -5.79 -10.39
C TYR A 171 13.13 -6.07 -11.88
N LEU A 172 14.30 -6.58 -12.21
CA LEU A 172 14.67 -7.05 -13.55
C LEU A 172 15.11 -8.52 -13.43
N LYS A 173 14.53 -9.40 -14.24
CA LYS A 173 15.06 -10.73 -14.47
C LYS A 173 15.83 -10.74 -15.79
N GLU A 174 17.15 -10.80 -15.70
CA GLU A 174 18.00 -10.95 -16.87
C GLU A 174 17.72 -12.28 -17.61
N LYS A 175 18.13 -12.35 -18.87
CA LYS A 175 18.00 -13.56 -19.72
C LYS A 175 18.84 -14.71 -19.22
#